data_be0091c816bccbff82f78dba61b5098b
#
_entry.id   be0091c816bccbff82f78dba61b5098b
#
_cell.length_a   1.000
_cell.length_b   1.000
_cell.length_c   1.000
_cell.angle_alpha   90.00
_cell.angle_beta   90.00
_cell.angle_gamma   90.00
#
_symmetry.space_group_name_H-M   'P 1'
#
loop_
_entity.id
_entity.type
_entity.pdbx_description
1 polymer ?
#
loop_
_entity_poly.entity_id
_entity_poly.type
_entity_poly.pdbx_seq_one_letter_code
_entity_poly.pdbx_strand_id
1 'polypeptide(L)'
;MNRRMMMTSGLAAAAIGFGPLRVGAATGSFEVMRSDADWRSRLTPQQYEVMRNEGTERAGSSPLDKNYAAGTYHCRGCDLPLYPSKTKFDSGTGWPSFWKPLKGAVGTMPDNTLFSKRTEVHCRRCGSHLGHVFDDGPAPTGKRHCLNGVSLKFVAA
;
A
#
# COMPACT_ATOMS: atom_id res chain seq x y z
N MET A 1 10.31 12.69 -73.32
CA MET A 1 11.13 12.75 -72.10
C MET A 1 10.17 12.98 -70.92
N ASN A 2 9.70 11.91 -70.25
CA ASN A 2 8.77 12.02 -69.12
C ASN A 2 9.42 11.39 -67.90
N ARG A 3 9.77 12.23 -66.94
CA ARG A 3 10.24 11.81 -65.62
C ARG A 3 9.03 11.47 -64.72
N ARG A 4 8.80 10.19 -64.44
CA ARG A 4 7.87 9.76 -63.40
C ARG A 4 8.59 9.79 -62.06
N MET A 5 8.09 10.65 -61.20
CA MET A 5 8.48 10.77 -59.80
C MET A 5 7.70 9.71 -59.00
N MET A 6 8.38 8.70 -58.48
CA MET A 6 7.79 7.73 -57.54
C MET A 6 7.81 8.31 -56.16
N MET A 7 6.64 8.56 -55.58
CA MET A 7 6.47 8.87 -54.17
C MET A 7 6.40 7.53 -53.41
N THR A 8 7.41 7.27 -52.60
CA THR A 8 7.37 6.17 -51.61
C THR A 8 6.73 6.68 -50.32
N SER A 9 5.49 6.25 -50.07
CA SER A 9 4.80 6.47 -48.79
C SER A 9 5.38 5.51 -47.77
N GLY A 10 6.15 6.05 -46.82
CA GLY A 10 6.60 5.30 -45.64
C GLY A 10 5.44 5.21 -44.60
N LEU A 11 4.92 4.02 -44.38
CA LEU A 11 4.05 3.71 -43.25
C LEU A 11 4.90 3.67 -41.97
N ALA A 12 4.76 4.66 -41.11
CA ALA A 12 5.30 4.60 -39.75
C ALA A 12 4.37 3.73 -38.90
N ALA A 13 4.78 2.50 -38.60
CA ALA A 13 4.10 1.66 -37.61
C ALA A 13 4.39 2.19 -36.23
N ALA A 14 3.39 2.82 -35.58
CA ALA A 14 3.44 3.15 -34.18
C ALA A 14 3.29 1.87 -33.35
N ALA A 15 4.39 1.39 -32.79
CA ALA A 15 4.37 0.30 -31.81
C ALA A 15 3.74 0.81 -30.52
N ILE A 16 2.47 0.46 -30.28
CA ILE A 16 1.79 0.67 -28.98
C ILE A 16 2.38 -0.38 -28.04
N GLY A 17 3.36 0.02 -27.26
CA GLY A 17 3.93 -0.80 -26.20
C GLY A 17 2.90 -1.01 -25.07
N PHE A 18 2.25 -2.16 -25.06
CA PHE A 18 1.55 -2.63 -23.86
C PHE A 18 2.61 -2.98 -22.80
N GLY A 19 2.95 -2.02 -21.94
CA GLY A 19 3.66 -2.33 -20.71
C GLY A 19 2.80 -3.23 -19.83
N PRO A 20 3.39 -4.11 -18.99
CA PRO A 20 2.63 -4.96 -18.09
C PRO A 20 1.77 -4.07 -17.19
N LEU A 21 0.47 -4.37 -17.13
CA LEU A 21 -0.46 -3.77 -16.17
C LEU A 21 0.09 -4.08 -14.76
N ARG A 22 0.72 -3.09 -14.13
CA ARG A 22 1.13 -3.19 -12.74
C ARG A 22 -0.13 -3.10 -11.90
N VAL A 23 -0.53 -4.22 -11.31
CA VAL A 23 -1.46 -4.22 -10.18
C VAL A 23 -0.68 -3.53 -9.05
N GLY A 24 -0.94 -2.29 -8.82
CA GLY A 24 -0.24 -1.45 -7.84
C GLY A 24 -1.25 -0.88 -6.85
N ALA A 25 -0.73 -0.28 -5.78
CA ALA A 25 -1.48 0.35 -4.69
C ALA A 25 -2.80 1.01 -5.13
N ALA A 26 -3.77 1.10 -4.23
CA ALA A 26 -5.14 1.56 -4.46
C ALA A 26 -5.24 2.62 -5.58
N THR A 27 -5.96 2.30 -6.65
CA THR A 27 -6.17 3.20 -7.79
C THR A 27 -7.19 4.27 -7.40
N GLY A 28 -6.78 5.54 -7.47
CA GLY A 28 -7.66 6.67 -7.14
C GLY A 28 -6.90 7.99 -7.10
N SER A 29 -7.63 9.08 -6.96
CA SER A 29 -7.07 10.39 -6.68
C SER A 29 -6.84 10.54 -5.18
N PHE A 30 -5.59 10.55 -4.75
CA PHE A 30 -5.19 10.76 -3.37
C PHE A 30 -4.68 12.18 -3.15
N GLU A 31 -4.80 12.68 -1.92
CA GLU A 31 -4.31 14.00 -1.51
C GLU A 31 -2.79 14.16 -1.74
N VAL A 32 -2.04 13.09 -1.51
CA VAL A 32 -0.60 13.01 -1.77
C VAL A 32 -0.33 12.06 -2.92
N MET A 33 -0.04 12.61 -4.07
CA MET A 33 0.39 11.86 -5.26
C MET A 33 1.87 12.14 -5.56
N ARG A 34 2.61 11.09 -5.90
CA ARG A 34 4.03 11.17 -6.27
C ARG A 34 4.30 10.28 -7.47
N SER A 35 5.30 10.67 -8.26
CA SER A 35 5.80 9.82 -9.34
C SER A 35 6.44 8.53 -8.78
N ASP A 36 6.57 7.52 -9.62
CA ASP A 36 7.28 6.27 -9.25
C ASP A 36 8.72 6.55 -8.79
N ALA A 37 9.41 7.44 -9.50
CA ALA A 37 10.77 7.85 -9.14
C ALA A 37 10.84 8.52 -7.77
N ASP A 38 9.87 9.41 -7.45
CA ASP A 38 9.79 10.06 -6.13
C ASP A 38 9.53 9.03 -5.01
N TRP A 39 8.66 8.06 -5.23
CA TRP A 39 8.44 6.99 -4.25
C TRP A 39 9.70 6.17 -4.01
N ARG A 40 10.40 5.78 -5.08
CA ARG A 40 11.66 5.00 -4.99
C ARG A 40 12.78 5.76 -4.30
N SER A 41 12.84 7.09 -4.45
CA SER A 41 13.85 7.91 -3.77
C SER A 41 13.62 8.06 -2.26
N ARG A 42 12.38 7.85 -1.79
CA ARG A 42 11.96 8.05 -0.39
C ARG A 42 11.82 6.76 0.41
N LEU A 43 11.62 5.65 -0.27
CA LEU A 43 11.36 4.34 0.33
C LEU A 43 12.53 3.40 0.06
N THR A 44 12.85 2.55 1.02
CA THR A 44 13.75 1.43 0.74
C THR A 44 13.11 0.48 -0.25
N PRO A 45 13.87 -0.38 -0.95
CA PRO A 45 13.30 -1.36 -1.88
C PRO A 45 12.18 -2.21 -1.25
N GLN A 46 12.34 -2.66 -0.01
CA GLN A 46 11.32 -3.42 0.71
C GLN A 46 10.06 -2.59 1.01
N GLN A 47 10.24 -1.35 1.47
CA GLN A 47 9.11 -0.44 1.72
C GLN A 47 8.35 -0.15 0.43
N TYR A 48 9.07 0.10 -0.66
CA TYR A 48 8.46 0.32 -1.97
C TYR A 48 7.67 -0.90 -2.43
N GLU A 49 8.25 -2.10 -2.34
CA GLU A 49 7.58 -3.34 -2.73
C GLU A 49 6.28 -3.56 -1.96
N VAL A 50 6.30 -3.36 -0.63
CA VAL A 50 5.11 -3.52 0.19
C VAL A 50 4.10 -2.40 -0.07
N MET A 51 4.53 -1.14 -0.04
CA MET A 51 3.61 0.01 -0.03
C MET A 51 3.07 0.38 -1.41
N ARG A 52 3.78 0.05 -2.49
CA ARG A 52 3.42 0.44 -3.86
C ARG A 52 3.11 -0.73 -4.79
N ASN A 53 3.56 -1.94 -4.46
CA ASN A 53 3.30 -3.16 -5.22
C ASN A 53 2.45 -4.18 -4.43
N GLU A 54 1.81 -3.77 -3.31
CA GLU A 54 0.96 -4.63 -2.46
C GLU A 54 1.69 -5.89 -1.94
N GLY A 55 3.00 -5.79 -1.73
CA GLY A 55 3.79 -6.87 -1.14
C GLY A 55 3.44 -7.09 0.33
N THR A 56 3.98 -8.17 0.89
CA THR A 56 3.84 -8.50 2.31
C THR A 56 5.23 -8.74 2.91
N GLU A 57 5.53 -8.08 4.03
CA GLU A 57 6.76 -8.36 4.78
C GLU A 57 6.71 -9.76 5.41
N ARG A 58 7.87 -10.34 5.72
CA ARG A 58 7.93 -11.63 6.42
C ARG A 58 7.35 -11.49 7.84
N ALA A 59 6.56 -12.46 8.27
CA ALA A 59 6.02 -12.52 9.63
C ALA A 59 7.15 -12.43 10.67
N GLY A 60 6.95 -11.64 11.71
CA GLY A 60 7.91 -11.44 12.79
C GLY A 60 9.16 -10.60 12.41
N SER A 61 9.21 -10.02 11.20
CA SER A 61 10.37 -9.23 10.76
C SER A 61 10.35 -7.79 11.27
N SER A 62 9.18 -7.26 11.61
CA SER A 62 9.06 -5.89 12.08
C SER A 62 9.16 -5.77 13.60
N PRO A 63 10.02 -4.90 14.16
CA PRO A 63 10.04 -4.61 15.59
C PRO A 63 8.73 -3.99 16.09
N LEU A 64 7.90 -3.42 15.18
CA LEU A 64 6.62 -2.82 15.54
C LEU A 64 5.56 -3.86 15.92
N ASP A 65 5.75 -5.14 15.57
CA ASP A 65 4.86 -6.23 16.01
C ASP A 65 4.78 -6.28 17.54
N LYS A 66 5.91 -6.19 18.21
CA LYS A 66 6.01 -6.25 19.68
C LYS A 66 6.15 -4.88 20.36
N ASN A 67 5.96 -3.79 19.65
CA ASN A 67 5.96 -2.45 20.24
C ASN A 67 4.59 -2.11 20.83
N TYR A 68 4.49 -2.01 22.15
CA TYR A 68 3.26 -1.63 22.89
C TYR A 68 3.41 -0.30 23.65
N ALA A 69 4.43 0.49 23.36
CA ALA A 69 4.61 1.82 23.93
C ALA A 69 3.43 2.74 23.59
N ALA A 70 3.14 3.69 24.47
CA ALA A 70 2.12 4.71 24.22
C ALA A 70 2.54 5.61 23.06
N GLY A 71 1.64 5.81 22.09
CA GLY A 71 1.92 6.62 20.91
C GLY A 71 0.96 6.36 19.76
N THR A 72 1.38 6.76 18.56
CA THR A 72 0.58 6.64 17.35
C THR A 72 1.42 6.05 16.21
N TYR A 73 0.81 5.17 15.43
CA TYR A 73 1.39 4.60 14.22
C TYR A 73 0.96 5.43 13.02
N HIS A 74 1.94 5.97 12.30
CA HIS A 74 1.76 6.85 11.15
C HIS A 74 2.09 6.13 9.86
N CYS A 75 1.50 6.58 8.74
CA CYS A 75 1.87 6.14 7.41
C CYS A 75 3.33 6.53 7.11
N ARG A 76 4.16 5.57 6.75
CA ARG A 76 5.55 5.84 6.38
C ARG A 76 5.67 6.71 5.13
N GLY A 77 4.71 6.62 4.22
CA GLY A 77 4.75 7.36 2.95
C GLY A 77 4.38 8.83 3.03
N CYS A 78 3.52 9.23 3.99
CA CYS A 78 2.98 10.60 4.04
C CYS A 78 2.75 11.15 5.45
N ASP A 79 3.20 10.44 6.48
CA ASP A 79 3.09 10.85 7.88
C ASP A 79 1.66 11.00 8.44
N LEU A 80 0.63 10.54 7.73
CA LEU A 80 -0.73 10.57 8.27
C LEU A 80 -0.82 9.68 9.52
N PRO A 81 -1.31 10.18 10.68
CA PRO A 81 -1.64 9.34 11.82
C PRO A 81 -2.72 8.31 11.44
N LEU A 82 -2.47 7.02 11.69
CA LEU A 82 -3.32 5.92 11.25
C LEU A 82 -3.97 5.17 12.40
N TYR A 83 -3.17 4.72 13.37
CA TYR A 83 -3.62 3.86 14.47
C TYR A 83 -3.04 4.32 15.81
N PRO A 84 -3.88 4.50 16.84
CA PRO A 84 -3.37 4.78 18.18
C PRO A 84 -2.91 3.46 18.84
N SER A 85 -1.87 3.50 19.65
CA SER A 85 -1.34 2.33 20.39
C SER A 85 -2.39 1.63 21.25
N LYS A 86 -3.37 2.36 21.76
CA LYS A 86 -4.47 1.80 22.56
C LYS A 86 -5.38 0.81 21.82
N THR A 87 -5.33 0.79 20.49
CA THR A 87 -6.10 -0.18 19.67
C THR A 87 -5.23 -1.35 19.20
N LYS A 88 -3.93 -1.35 19.53
CA LYS A 88 -3.02 -2.44 19.20
C LYS A 88 -3.24 -3.63 20.12
N PHE A 89 -3.11 -4.84 19.58
CA PHE A 89 -3.16 -6.09 20.33
C PHE A 89 -2.23 -7.14 19.73
N ASP A 90 -1.87 -8.15 20.51
CA ASP A 90 -1.10 -9.29 20.02
C ASP A 90 -2.04 -10.29 19.35
N SER A 91 -1.96 -10.40 18.03
CA SER A 91 -2.74 -11.37 17.26
C SER A 91 -2.05 -12.72 17.12
N GLY A 92 -0.78 -12.84 17.52
CA GLY A 92 0.03 -14.03 17.32
C GLY A 92 0.42 -14.31 15.87
N THR A 93 0.08 -13.43 14.93
CA THR A 93 0.33 -13.64 13.49
C THR A 93 1.73 -13.22 13.04
N GLY A 94 2.44 -12.41 13.84
CA GLY A 94 3.76 -11.86 13.51
C GLY A 94 3.72 -10.55 12.71
N TRP A 95 2.56 -9.92 12.65
CA TRP A 95 2.37 -8.58 12.08
C TRP A 95 1.67 -7.66 13.08
N PRO A 96 2.01 -6.35 13.12
CA PRO A 96 1.28 -5.36 13.92
C PRO A 96 -0.21 -5.43 13.66
N SER A 97 -1.01 -5.63 14.72
CA SER A 97 -2.45 -5.82 14.61
C SER A 97 -3.21 -4.81 15.48
N PHE A 98 -4.31 -4.27 14.91
CA PHE A 98 -5.13 -3.25 15.56
C PHE A 98 -6.61 -3.58 15.36
N TRP A 99 -7.44 -3.29 16.36
CA TRP A 99 -8.89 -3.52 16.23
C TRP A 99 -9.63 -2.32 15.65
N LYS A 100 -9.01 -1.11 15.58
CA LYS A 100 -9.63 0.10 15.02
C LYS A 100 -8.59 1.14 14.61
N PRO A 101 -8.71 1.78 13.42
CA PRO A 101 -7.94 2.94 13.01
C PRO A 101 -8.48 4.23 13.65
N LEU A 102 -7.72 5.32 13.51
CA LEU A 102 -8.24 6.68 13.68
C LEU A 102 -9.32 6.96 12.63
N LYS A 103 -10.30 7.81 12.99
CA LYS A 103 -11.42 8.15 12.10
C LYS A 103 -10.91 8.76 10.79
N GLY A 104 -11.32 8.16 9.67
CA GLY A 104 -10.97 8.64 8.34
C GLY A 104 -9.50 8.51 7.96
N ALA A 105 -8.71 7.71 8.67
CA ALA A 105 -7.27 7.55 8.41
C ALA A 105 -6.95 6.54 7.31
N VAL A 106 -7.80 5.56 7.10
CA VAL A 106 -7.60 4.49 6.13
C VAL A 106 -8.78 4.36 5.18
N GLY A 107 -8.52 3.84 3.99
CA GLY A 107 -9.49 3.32 3.05
C GLY A 107 -9.37 1.80 2.95
N THR A 108 -10.39 1.16 2.37
CA THR A 108 -10.40 -0.27 2.10
C THR A 108 -10.90 -0.55 0.70
N MET A 109 -10.42 -1.64 0.10
CA MET A 109 -10.90 -2.12 -1.19
C MET A 109 -10.85 -3.66 -1.25
N PRO A 110 -11.69 -4.29 -2.10
CA PRO A 110 -11.59 -5.73 -2.31
C PRO A 110 -10.24 -6.11 -2.92
N ASP A 111 -9.58 -7.11 -2.35
CA ASP A 111 -8.39 -7.75 -2.91
C ASP A 111 -8.72 -9.19 -3.34
N ASN A 112 -8.71 -9.40 -4.65
CA ASN A 112 -9.01 -10.68 -5.28
C ASN A 112 -7.77 -11.32 -5.94
N THR A 113 -6.57 -10.89 -5.57
CA THR A 113 -5.31 -11.33 -6.22
C THR A 113 -4.90 -12.75 -5.86
N LEU A 114 -5.40 -13.29 -4.76
CA LEU A 114 -5.21 -14.67 -4.32
C LEU A 114 -6.55 -15.43 -4.38
N PHE A 115 -6.50 -16.76 -4.23
CA PHE A 115 -7.69 -17.65 -4.26
C PHE A 115 -8.72 -17.38 -3.16
N SER A 116 -8.42 -16.47 -2.20
CA SER A 116 -9.34 -16.03 -1.15
C SER A 116 -9.67 -14.55 -1.32
N LYS A 117 -10.94 -14.20 -1.15
CA LYS A 117 -11.38 -12.81 -1.07
C LYS A 117 -10.85 -12.17 0.20
N ARG A 118 -10.07 -11.11 0.07
CA ARG A 118 -9.56 -10.31 1.19
C ARG A 118 -10.02 -8.86 1.05
N THR A 119 -9.87 -8.10 2.12
CA THR A 119 -10.11 -6.65 2.10
C THR A 119 -8.79 -5.94 2.39
N GLU A 120 -8.25 -5.27 1.39
CA GLU A 120 -7.07 -4.42 1.53
C GLU A 120 -7.37 -3.23 2.43
N VAL A 121 -6.35 -2.81 3.18
CA VAL A 121 -6.31 -1.55 3.93
C VAL A 121 -5.18 -0.69 3.37
N HIS A 122 -5.50 0.54 2.98
CA HIS A 122 -4.54 1.51 2.47
C HIS A 122 -4.65 2.86 3.19
N CYS A 123 -3.59 3.65 3.12
CA CYS A 123 -3.58 5.01 3.66
C CYS A 123 -4.53 5.91 2.86
N ARG A 124 -5.50 6.56 3.52
CA ARG A 124 -6.45 7.46 2.86
C ARG A 124 -5.77 8.62 2.12
N ARG A 125 -4.64 9.14 2.66
CA ARG A 125 -3.96 10.33 2.10
C ARG A 125 -3.13 10.05 0.87
N CYS A 126 -2.42 8.92 0.82
CA CYS A 126 -1.46 8.65 -0.26
C CYS A 126 -1.66 7.32 -0.99
N GLY A 127 -2.68 6.54 -0.62
CA GLY A 127 -2.98 5.24 -1.23
C GLY A 127 -1.92 4.15 -1.00
N SER A 128 -0.96 4.35 -0.09
CA SER A 128 0.02 3.32 0.21
C SER A 128 -0.63 2.12 0.86
N HIS A 129 -0.32 0.92 0.35
CA HIS A 129 -0.76 -0.34 0.93
C HIS A 129 -0.25 -0.48 2.37
N LEU A 130 -1.13 -0.84 3.29
CA LEU A 130 -0.81 -1.05 4.69
C LEU A 130 -0.91 -2.53 5.09
N GLY A 131 -1.87 -3.25 4.55
CA GLY A 131 -2.16 -4.63 4.90
C GLY A 131 -3.60 -5.01 4.58
N HIS A 132 -4.21 -5.84 5.43
CA HIS A 132 -5.57 -6.33 5.23
C HIS A 132 -6.37 -6.28 6.53
N VAL A 133 -7.70 -6.25 6.41
CA VAL A 133 -8.62 -6.34 7.54
C VAL A 133 -9.40 -7.64 7.47
N PHE A 134 -9.54 -8.29 8.63
CA PHE A 134 -10.22 -9.59 8.84
C PHE A 134 -11.30 -9.43 9.90
N ASP A 135 -12.26 -10.38 9.94
CA ASP A 135 -13.38 -10.42 10.88
C ASP A 135 -13.12 -11.34 12.08
N ASP A 136 -11.86 -11.57 12.42
CA ASP A 136 -11.38 -12.43 13.49
C ASP A 136 -10.68 -11.66 14.63
N GLY A 137 -10.98 -10.39 14.76
CA GLY A 137 -10.42 -9.51 15.79
C GLY A 137 -11.19 -9.53 17.12
N PRO A 138 -10.64 -8.84 18.14
CA PRO A 138 -11.27 -8.76 19.45
C PRO A 138 -12.44 -7.76 19.49
N ALA A 139 -13.24 -7.84 20.55
CA ALA A 139 -14.18 -6.77 20.89
C ALA A 139 -13.41 -5.43 21.07
N PRO A 140 -14.05 -4.27 20.80
CA PRO A 140 -15.47 -4.08 20.53
C PRO A 140 -15.85 -4.19 19.03
N THR A 141 -14.89 -4.27 18.12
CA THR A 141 -15.18 -4.21 16.67
C THR A 141 -15.28 -5.57 15.99
N GLY A 142 -14.66 -6.61 16.55
CA GLY A 142 -14.50 -7.91 15.88
C GLY A 142 -13.53 -7.85 14.69
N LYS A 143 -12.87 -6.71 14.45
CA LYS A 143 -11.97 -6.52 13.32
C LYS A 143 -10.51 -6.67 13.73
N ARG A 144 -9.71 -7.27 12.86
CA ARG A 144 -8.25 -7.31 12.95
C ARG A 144 -7.65 -6.66 11.70
N HIS A 145 -7.14 -5.45 11.87
CA HIS A 145 -6.32 -4.78 10.87
C HIS A 145 -4.89 -5.32 11.03
N CYS A 146 -4.49 -6.23 10.12
CA CYS A 146 -3.18 -6.87 10.09
C CYS A 146 -2.28 -6.08 9.14
N LEU A 147 -1.26 -5.40 9.68
CA LEU A 147 -0.53 -4.39 8.93
C LEU A 147 0.95 -4.74 8.78
N ASN A 148 1.53 -4.39 7.64
CA ASN A 148 2.96 -4.46 7.42
C ASN A 148 3.67 -3.37 8.26
N GLY A 149 4.56 -3.76 9.16
CA GLY A 149 5.28 -2.79 9.98
C GLY A 149 6.20 -1.87 9.16
N VAL A 150 6.70 -2.35 8.01
CA VAL A 150 7.49 -1.51 7.08
C VAL A 150 6.68 -0.35 6.49
N SER A 151 5.35 -0.45 6.45
CA SER A 151 4.44 0.61 6.01
C SER A 151 4.17 1.66 7.09
N LEU A 152 4.62 1.43 8.32
CA LEU A 152 4.32 2.23 9.49
C LEU A 152 5.57 2.92 10.05
N LYS A 153 5.35 4.05 10.74
CA LYS A 153 6.29 4.70 11.64
C LYS A 153 5.60 4.84 13.00
N PHE A 154 6.31 4.54 14.09
CA PHE A 154 5.82 4.80 15.43
C PHE A 154 6.29 6.18 15.91
N VAL A 155 5.37 6.96 16.47
CA VAL A 155 5.61 8.24 17.11
C VAL A 155 5.15 8.09 18.56
N ALA A 156 6.08 8.21 19.51
CA ALA A 156 5.79 8.14 20.93
C ALA A 156 4.89 9.31 21.37
N ALA A 157 4.09 9.10 22.44
CA ALA A 157 3.24 10.13 23.03
C ALA A 157 4.08 11.16 23.79
#